data_77784146fd6b081b7a183c4c5f41b947
#
_entry.id   77784146fd6b081b7a183c4c5f41b947
#
_cell.length_a   1.000
_cell.length_b   1.000
_cell.length_c   1.000
_cell.angle_alpha   90.00
_cell.angle_beta   90.00
_cell.angle_gamma   90.00
#
_symmetry.space_group_name_H-M   'P 1'
#
loop_
_entity.id
_entity.type
_entity.pdbx_description
1 polymer ?
#
loop_
_entity_poly.entity_id
_entity_poly.type
_entity_poly.pdbx_seq_one_letter_code
_entity_poly.pdbx_strand_id
1 'polypeptide(L)'
;MAVTNTVRRWRRNMEVSDDAQYVDTLTTLSEGSVRRNFNPYTDIDWDSPEFAVVDNDERWVLPSTDPIGRHPWYQAQPLERQIQIGMWRQANVAKVGLQFEIILIRGLTNYAFWVPNGSPEYRYCLHESVEECNHTMMFQEMVNRIGADVPGMPRMLRWISPFIPLVAGPLPIPFFFGVLAGEEPIDHTQKNVLREGKALHPIMERVMAIHVAEEARHISFAHEYLRKRLPNLKRTQRFWLSLYVPLVMRVLCKAIVVPPKSFWNEFDIPRSVKKELFFRSPESRQWLRDMFGDVRMLCHETGLMNPLAKLMWRLYRIDGRPSRYRSEPARQHVVAAA
;
A
#
# COMPACT_ATOMS: atom_id res chain seq x y z
N MET A 1 2.26 -6.35 50.47
CA MET A 1 2.31 -4.96 50.00
C MET A 1 3.58 -4.63 49.18
N ALA A 2 4.77 -5.16 49.45
CA ALA A 2 6.00 -4.85 48.71
C ALA A 2 6.00 -5.38 47.25
N VAL A 3 5.48 -6.56 46.96
CA VAL A 3 5.44 -7.18 45.64
C VAL A 3 4.54 -6.40 44.65
N THR A 4 3.42 -5.86 45.12
CA THR A 4 2.49 -5.06 44.32
C THR A 4 3.09 -3.72 43.92
N ASN A 5 3.93 -3.11 44.74
CA ASN A 5 4.61 -1.84 44.42
C ASN A 5 5.75 -2.05 43.41
N THR A 6 6.47 -3.15 43.48
CA THR A 6 7.55 -3.49 42.55
C THR A 6 7.00 -3.75 41.13
N VAL A 7 5.90 -4.51 41.01
CA VAL A 7 5.23 -4.78 39.73
C VAL A 7 4.64 -3.51 39.10
N ARG A 8 4.04 -2.62 39.92
CA ARG A 8 3.54 -1.31 39.45
C ARG A 8 4.68 -0.40 38.99
N ARG A 9 5.80 -0.38 39.71
CA ARG A 9 6.99 0.42 39.34
C ARG A 9 7.63 -0.11 38.06
N TRP A 10 7.69 -1.44 37.88
CA TRP A 10 8.21 -2.09 36.68
C TRP A 10 7.33 -1.80 35.46
N ARG A 11 6.01 -1.93 35.56
CA ARG A 11 5.05 -1.55 34.52
C ARG A 11 5.17 -0.09 34.13
N ARG A 12 5.26 0.82 35.10
CA ARG A 12 5.41 2.26 34.85
C ARG A 12 6.73 2.59 34.13
N ASN A 13 7.82 1.93 34.49
CA ASN A 13 9.10 2.10 33.81
C ASN A 13 9.09 1.53 32.37
N MET A 14 8.38 0.43 32.13
CA MET A 14 8.18 -0.11 30.78
C MET A 14 7.30 0.83 29.91
N GLU A 15 6.19 1.33 30.47
CA GLU A 15 5.33 2.29 29.75
C GLU A 15 6.07 3.58 29.40
N VAL A 16 6.91 4.09 30.29
CA VAL A 16 7.77 5.28 30.01
C VAL A 16 8.84 4.97 28.98
N SER A 17 9.42 3.76 29.00
CA SER A 17 10.41 3.33 27.98
C SER A 17 9.75 3.20 26.59
N ASP A 18 8.57 2.55 26.51
CA ASP A 18 7.85 2.38 25.25
C ASP A 18 7.37 3.72 24.68
N ASP A 19 6.96 4.66 25.53
CA ASP A 19 6.60 6.01 25.10
C ASP A 19 7.81 6.77 24.58
N ALA A 20 8.97 6.70 25.24
CA ALA A 20 10.20 7.34 24.79
C ALA A 20 10.68 6.77 23.43
N GLN A 21 10.65 5.46 23.26
CA GLN A 21 11.02 4.81 22.01
C GLN A 21 10.07 5.21 20.85
N TYR A 22 8.77 5.28 21.10
CA TYR A 22 7.79 5.74 20.13
C TYR A 22 8.04 7.19 19.69
N VAL A 23 8.29 8.09 20.64
CA VAL A 23 8.62 9.50 20.35
C VAL A 23 9.91 9.61 19.54
N ASP A 24 10.94 8.85 19.89
CA ASP A 24 12.21 8.82 19.17
C ASP A 24 12.03 8.32 17.74
N THR A 25 11.23 7.27 17.55
CA THR A 25 10.89 6.75 16.22
C THR A 25 10.19 7.80 15.37
N LEU A 26 9.16 8.48 15.89
CA LEU A 26 8.44 9.50 15.13
C LEU A 26 9.31 10.74 14.85
N THR A 27 10.22 11.06 15.76
CA THR A 27 11.22 12.12 15.55
C THR A 27 12.14 11.73 14.39
N THR A 28 12.66 10.51 14.39
CA THR A 28 13.53 9.99 13.31
C THR A 28 12.81 9.99 11.96
N LEU A 29 11.54 9.56 11.92
CA LEU A 29 10.73 9.61 10.70
C LEU A 29 10.54 11.05 10.21
N SER A 30 10.19 11.97 11.10
CA SER A 30 10.03 13.39 10.78
C SER A 30 11.32 14.04 10.26
N GLU A 31 12.47 13.70 10.85
CA GLU A 31 13.77 14.15 10.36
C GLU A 31 14.11 13.55 9.01
N GLY A 32 13.71 12.30 8.77
CA GLY A 32 13.82 11.65 7.47
C GLY A 32 13.08 12.42 6.37
N SER A 33 11.86 12.85 6.65
CA SER A 33 11.05 13.67 5.75
C SER A 33 11.66 15.04 5.46
N VAL A 34 12.33 15.65 6.45
CA VAL A 34 13.05 16.92 6.23
C VAL A 34 14.30 16.73 5.36
N ARG A 35 15.04 15.64 5.56
CA ARG A 35 16.30 15.38 4.84
C ARG A 35 16.11 14.85 3.43
N ARG A 36 15.01 14.16 3.17
CA ARG A 36 14.64 13.54 1.88
C ARG A 36 13.19 13.84 1.56
N ASN A 37 12.96 14.97 0.97
CA ASN A 37 11.67 15.37 0.41
C ASN A 37 11.85 15.52 -1.10
N PHE A 38 11.12 14.72 -1.87
CA PHE A 38 11.15 14.79 -3.32
C PHE A 38 10.08 15.75 -3.83
N ASN A 39 10.48 16.65 -4.71
CA ASN A 39 9.56 17.52 -5.41
C ASN A 39 9.36 16.98 -6.84
N PRO A 40 8.13 16.70 -7.27
CA PRO A 40 7.87 16.09 -8.57
C PRO A 40 8.33 16.92 -9.78
N TYR A 41 8.53 18.22 -9.62
CA TYR A 41 8.90 19.12 -10.72
C TYR A 41 10.37 19.54 -10.71
N THR A 42 11.13 19.22 -9.67
CA THR A 42 12.58 19.49 -9.60
C THR A 42 13.42 18.23 -9.60
N ASP A 43 12.87 17.12 -9.09
CA ASP A 43 13.58 15.85 -8.95
C ASP A 43 13.29 14.86 -10.09
N ILE A 44 12.33 15.17 -10.96
CA ILE A 44 12.03 14.44 -12.19
C ILE A 44 12.13 15.40 -13.37
N ASP A 45 13.05 15.13 -14.28
CA ASP A 45 13.22 15.90 -15.51
C ASP A 45 12.24 15.40 -16.58
N TRP A 46 10.97 15.74 -16.40
CA TRP A 46 9.86 15.29 -17.24
C TRP A 46 10.05 15.60 -18.74
N ASP A 47 10.78 16.64 -19.09
CA ASP A 47 10.97 17.10 -20.45
C ASP A 47 12.26 16.58 -21.09
N SER A 48 13.02 15.79 -20.35
CA SER A 48 14.18 15.07 -20.89
C SER A 48 13.76 14.10 -22.00
N PRO A 49 14.54 13.99 -23.08
CA PRO A 49 14.23 13.06 -24.17
C PRO A 49 14.03 11.61 -23.74
N GLU A 50 14.70 11.16 -22.68
CA GLU A 50 14.57 9.81 -22.15
C GLU A 50 13.21 9.54 -21.52
N PHE A 51 12.52 10.60 -21.03
CA PHE A 51 11.18 10.55 -20.45
C PHE A 51 10.06 10.73 -21.50
N ALA A 52 10.41 10.98 -22.76
CA ALA A 52 9.41 11.11 -23.81
C ALA A 52 8.60 9.84 -23.99
N VAL A 53 7.28 9.95 -23.95
CA VAL A 53 6.37 8.86 -24.28
C VAL A 53 6.22 8.81 -25.79
N VAL A 54 6.71 7.75 -26.41
CA VAL A 54 6.66 7.54 -27.85
C VAL A 54 5.89 6.26 -28.18
N ASP A 55 5.33 6.22 -29.39
CA ASP A 55 4.62 5.05 -29.87
C ASP A 55 5.56 3.84 -29.99
N ASN A 56 5.01 2.65 -29.70
CA ASN A 56 5.71 1.37 -29.81
C ASN A 56 6.96 1.21 -28.91
N ASP A 57 7.01 1.92 -27.79
CA ASP A 57 8.09 1.76 -26.82
C ASP A 57 7.91 0.47 -26.00
N GLU A 58 8.77 -0.52 -26.24
CA GLU A 58 8.73 -1.82 -25.58
C GLU A 58 8.93 -1.75 -24.07
N ARG A 59 9.45 -0.64 -23.53
CA ARG A 59 9.61 -0.43 -22.10
C ARG A 59 8.27 -0.36 -21.33
N TRP A 60 7.14 -0.19 -22.05
CA TRP A 60 5.79 -0.26 -21.50
C TRP A 60 5.22 -1.69 -21.43
N VAL A 61 5.87 -2.68 -22.01
CA VAL A 61 5.43 -4.09 -21.88
C VAL A 61 5.47 -4.49 -20.41
N LEU A 62 4.37 -5.04 -19.90
CA LEU A 62 4.24 -5.40 -18.49
C LEU A 62 5.28 -6.45 -18.06
N PRO A 63 5.92 -6.27 -16.90
CA PRO A 63 6.85 -7.25 -16.35
C PRO A 63 6.14 -8.52 -15.90
N SER A 64 6.89 -9.61 -15.72
CA SER A 64 6.36 -10.90 -15.28
C SER A 64 5.83 -10.87 -13.83
N THR A 65 6.23 -9.89 -13.05
CA THR A 65 5.71 -9.62 -11.70
C THR A 65 4.29 -9.09 -11.72
N ASP A 66 3.84 -8.43 -12.79
CA ASP A 66 2.42 -8.08 -12.96
C ASP A 66 1.61 -9.35 -13.35
N PRO A 67 0.47 -9.62 -12.69
CA PRO A 67 -0.37 -10.78 -13.03
C PRO A 67 -0.77 -10.85 -14.50
N ILE A 68 -0.98 -9.71 -15.17
CA ILE A 68 -1.31 -9.66 -16.60
C ILE A 68 -0.07 -9.98 -17.42
N GLY A 69 1.08 -9.38 -17.11
CA GLY A 69 2.33 -9.56 -17.84
C GLY A 69 2.81 -11.00 -17.91
N ARG A 70 2.61 -11.79 -16.85
CA ARG A 70 2.97 -13.21 -16.82
C ARG A 70 1.95 -14.13 -17.47
N HIS A 71 0.76 -13.65 -17.81
CA HIS A 71 -0.31 -14.52 -18.32
C HIS A 71 -0.08 -14.89 -19.79
N PRO A 72 -0.20 -16.20 -20.19
CA PRO A 72 0.03 -16.65 -21.57
C PRO A 72 -0.82 -15.90 -22.60
N TRP A 73 -2.06 -15.53 -22.24
CA TRP A 73 -2.92 -14.75 -23.11
C TRP A 73 -2.28 -13.40 -23.49
N TYR A 74 -1.67 -12.68 -22.52
CA TYR A 74 -1.01 -11.40 -22.75
C TYR A 74 0.26 -11.58 -23.59
N GLN A 75 1.07 -12.56 -23.27
CA GLN A 75 2.32 -12.87 -23.98
C GLN A 75 2.09 -13.30 -25.45
N ALA A 76 0.91 -13.86 -25.75
CA ALA A 76 0.53 -14.22 -27.11
C ALA A 76 -0.05 -13.05 -27.93
N GLN A 77 -0.21 -11.85 -27.35
CA GLN A 77 -0.69 -10.69 -28.10
C GLN A 77 0.44 -10.10 -28.97
N PRO A 78 0.12 -9.44 -30.10
CA PRO A 78 1.09 -8.62 -30.83
C PRO A 78 1.77 -7.59 -29.92
N LEU A 79 3.04 -7.28 -30.16
CA LEU A 79 3.83 -6.38 -29.32
C LEU A 79 3.17 -5.02 -29.10
N GLU A 80 2.65 -4.41 -30.16
CA GLU A 80 1.92 -3.15 -30.10
C GLU A 80 0.76 -3.21 -29.08
N ARG A 81 0.01 -4.31 -29.09
CA ARG A 81 -1.12 -4.50 -28.14
C ARG A 81 -0.63 -4.75 -26.71
N GLN A 82 0.50 -5.43 -26.53
CA GLN A 82 1.12 -5.57 -25.22
C GLN A 82 1.52 -4.19 -24.65
N ILE A 83 2.09 -3.32 -25.48
CA ILE A 83 2.48 -1.95 -25.14
C ILE A 83 1.25 -1.14 -24.73
N GLN A 84 0.19 -1.13 -25.54
CA GLN A 84 -1.05 -0.41 -25.25
C GLN A 84 -1.70 -0.86 -23.93
N ILE A 85 -1.77 -2.17 -23.69
CA ILE A 85 -2.26 -2.73 -22.43
C ILE A 85 -1.38 -2.28 -21.27
N GLY A 86 -0.06 -2.27 -21.46
CA GLY A 86 0.90 -1.85 -20.44
C GLY A 86 0.74 -0.38 -20.08
N MET A 87 0.71 0.51 -21.06
CA MET A 87 0.51 1.95 -20.87
C MET A 87 -0.80 2.23 -20.12
N TRP A 88 -1.90 1.67 -20.58
CA TRP A 88 -3.21 1.83 -19.93
C TRP A 88 -3.19 1.30 -18.49
N ARG A 89 -2.60 0.11 -18.30
CA ARG A 89 -2.50 -0.52 -16.96
C ARG A 89 -1.72 0.37 -15.99
N GLN A 90 -0.58 0.90 -16.40
CA GLN A 90 0.29 1.72 -15.57
C GLN A 90 -0.34 3.09 -15.28
N ALA A 91 -0.95 3.72 -16.28
CA ALA A 91 -1.71 4.96 -16.07
C ALA A 91 -2.86 4.76 -15.06
N ASN A 92 -3.60 3.64 -15.16
CA ASN A 92 -4.68 3.38 -14.23
C ASN A 92 -4.19 3.06 -12.82
N VAL A 93 -3.05 2.39 -12.65
CA VAL A 93 -2.43 2.16 -11.33
C VAL A 93 -2.03 3.48 -10.70
N ALA A 94 -1.36 4.37 -11.44
CA ALA A 94 -1.01 5.71 -10.97
C ALA A 94 -2.28 6.52 -10.61
N LYS A 95 -3.35 6.42 -11.42
CA LYS A 95 -4.63 7.09 -11.13
C LYS A 95 -5.32 6.55 -9.89
N VAL A 96 -5.22 5.24 -9.63
CA VAL A 96 -5.70 4.65 -8.37
C VAL A 96 -4.87 5.15 -7.20
N GLY A 97 -3.54 5.17 -7.31
CA GLY A 97 -2.62 5.68 -6.29
C GLY A 97 -3.01 7.10 -5.88
N LEU A 98 -2.98 8.06 -6.81
CA LEU A 98 -3.32 9.46 -6.48
C LEU A 98 -4.71 9.64 -5.84
N GLN A 99 -5.68 8.78 -6.14
CA GLN A 99 -6.99 8.82 -5.51
C GLN A 99 -6.95 8.28 -4.06
N PHE A 100 -6.09 7.31 -3.78
CA PHE A 100 -5.83 6.83 -2.42
C PHE A 100 -5.10 7.89 -1.59
N GLU A 101 -4.06 8.52 -2.16
CA GLU A 101 -3.31 9.58 -1.48
C GLU A 101 -4.21 10.77 -1.09
N ILE A 102 -5.13 11.17 -1.97
CA ILE A 102 -6.11 12.23 -1.63
C ILE A 102 -6.99 11.83 -0.43
N ILE A 103 -7.38 10.56 -0.33
CA ILE A 103 -8.12 10.05 0.83
C ILE A 103 -7.23 10.09 2.09
N LEU A 104 -5.99 9.65 1.96
CA LEU A 104 -4.99 9.63 3.02
C LEU A 104 -4.71 11.04 3.57
N ILE A 105 -4.34 11.99 2.71
CA ILE A 105 -4.09 13.40 3.06
C ILE A 105 -5.26 13.98 3.88
N ARG A 106 -6.48 13.80 3.39
CA ARG A 106 -7.68 14.27 4.08
C ARG A 106 -7.89 13.59 5.42
N GLY A 107 -7.54 12.32 5.53
CA GLY A 107 -7.63 11.58 6.78
C GLY A 107 -6.56 11.99 7.78
N LEU A 108 -5.31 12.14 7.35
CA LEU A 108 -4.20 12.59 8.21
C LEU A 108 -4.46 13.99 8.75
N THR A 109 -4.90 14.92 7.91
CA THR A 109 -5.24 16.28 8.34
C THR A 109 -6.45 16.31 9.28
N ASN A 110 -7.47 15.48 9.05
CA ASN A 110 -8.59 15.30 9.96
C ASN A 110 -8.11 14.73 11.31
N TYR A 111 -7.26 13.71 11.31
CA TYR A 111 -6.69 13.15 12.53
C TYR A 111 -5.84 14.18 13.27
N ALA A 112 -4.94 14.89 12.57
CA ALA A 112 -4.05 15.90 13.16
C ALA A 112 -4.82 17.04 13.85
N PHE A 113 -6.01 17.39 13.37
CA PHE A 113 -6.88 18.39 13.98
C PHE A 113 -7.26 18.06 15.44
N TRP A 114 -7.35 16.77 15.78
CA TRP A 114 -7.77 16.30 17.10
C TRP A 114 -6.61 15.87 18.00
N VAL A 115 -5.38 15.89 17.48
CA VAL A 115 -4.20 15.45 18.24
C VAL A 115 -3.86 16.48 19.33
N PRO A 116 -3.66 16.04 20.59
CA PRO A 116 -3.29 16.94 21.69
C PRO A 116 -1.97 17.67 21.45
N ASN A 117 -1.83 18.84 22.03
CA ASN A 117 -0.59 19.63 21.99
C ASN A 117 0.59 18.79 22.51
N GLY A 118 1.73 18.89 21.83
CA GLY A 118 2.95 18.15 22.19
C GLY A 118 3.00 16.70 21.73
N SER A 119 1.94 16.18 21.06
CA SER A 119 1.97 14.84 20.50
C SER A 119 2.91 14.76 19.29
N PRO A 120 3.81 13.77 19.23
CA PRO A 120 4.75 13.62 18.13
C PRO A 120 4.07 13.29 16.79
N GLU A 121 2.86 12.71 16.82
CA GLU A 121 2.06 12.38 15.66
C GLU A 121 1.68 13.61 14.84
N TYR A 122 1.47 14.78 15.48
CA TYR A 122 1.07 16.00 14.78
C TYR A 122 2.06 16.40 13.69
N ARG A 123 3.35 16.47 14.07
CA ARG A 123 4.43 16.84 13.15
C ARG A 123 4.55 15.84 12.03
N TYR A 124 4.55 14.54 12.36
CA TYR A 124 4.74 13.50 11.36
C TYR A 124 3.58 13.41 10.35
N CYS A 125 2.34 13.48 10.83
CA CYS A 125 1.17 13.49 9.92
C CYS A 125 1.21 14.64 8.90
N LEU A 126 1.75 15.80 9.27
CA LEU A 126 1.87 16.93 8.35
C LEU A 126 3.03 16.74 7.36
N HIS A 127 4.16 16.15 7.79
CA HIS A 127 5.22 15.76 6.86
C HIS A 127 4.72 14.75 5.84
N GLU A 128 4.09 13.66 6.28
CA GLU A 128 3.48 12.66 5.43
C GLU A 128 2.47 13.30 4.46
N SER A 129 1.59 14.18 4.95
CA SER A 129 0.63 14.89 4.08
C SER A 129 1.30 15.72 2.97
N VAL A 130 2.47 16.31 3.21
CA VAL A 130 3.23 17.06 2.19
C VAL A 130 3.84 16.09 1.16
N GLU A 131 4.43 14.98 1.62
CA GLU A 131 4.97 13.95 0.74
C GLU A 131 3.87 13.35 -0.15
N GLU A 132 2.68 13.07 0.42
CA GLU A 132 1.53 12.56 -0.34
C GLU A 132 0.98 13.57 -1.36
N CYS A 133 1.04 14.87 -1.07
CA CYS A 133 0.72 15.88 -2.08
C CYS A 133 1.69 15.82 -3.27
N ASN A 134 2.98 15.60 -3.01
CA ASN A 134 3.99 15.42 -4.05
C ASN A 134 3.75 14.13 -4.86
N HIS A 135 3.43 13.01 -4.20
CA HIS A 135 3.05 11.75 -4.86
C HIS A 135 1.83 11.95 -5.78
N THR A 136 0.80 12.63 -5.28
CA THR A 136 -0.42 12.93 -6.05
C THR A 136 -0.11 13.71 -7.34
N MET A 137 0.74 14.73 -7.26
CA MET A 137 1.17 15.51 -8.43
C MET A 137 2.00 14.66 -9.39
N MET A 138 2.94 13.88 -8.86
CA MET A 138 3.80 12.98 -9.63
C MET A 138 3.00 11.93 -10.40
N PHE A 139 2.05 11.28 -9.74
CA PHE A 139 1.17 10.30 -10.39
C PHE A 139 0.27 10.95 -11.44
N GLN A 140 -0.27 12.14 -11.19
CA GLN A 140 -1.10 12.83 -12.18
C GLN A 140 -0.28 13.23 -13.39
N GLU A 141 0.96 13.71 -13.22
CA GLU A 141 1.84 14.04 -14.35
C GLU A 141 2.18 12.80 -15.18
N MET A 142 2.46 11.65 -14.54
CA MET A 142 2.64 10.39 -15.23
C MET A 142 1.40 10.01 -16.07
N VAL A 143 0.19 10.11 -15.50
CA VAL A 143 -1.07 9.84 -16.23
C VAL A 143 -1.23 10.77 -17.42
N ASN A 144 -0.96 12.07 -17.24
CA ASN A 144 -1.07 13.08 -18.30
C ASN A 144 -0.15 12.77 -19.47
N ARG A 145 1.10 12.38 -19.19
CA ARG A 145 2.10 12.08 -20.23
C ARG A 145 1.84 10.78 -20.96
N ILE A 146 1.32 9.77 -20.29
CA ILE A 146 0.87 8.54 -20.95
C ILE A 146 -0.34 8.80 -21.86
N GLY A 147 -1.18 9.78 -21.54
CA GLY A 147 -2.33 10.19 -22.35
C GLY A 147 -3.51 9.22 -22.36
N ALA A 148 -3.51 8.18 -21.52
CA ALA A 148 -4.62 7.23 -21.44
C ALA A 148 -5.76 7.79 -20.57
N ASP A 149 -6.99 7.75 -21.08
CA ASP A 149 -8.20 8.10 -20.29
C ASP A 149 -8.59 6.98 -19.36
N VAL A 150 -8.06 7.02 -18.15
CA VAL A 150 -8.23 5.97 -17.15
C VAL A 150 -9.09 6.45 -15.97
N PRO A 151 -10.04 5.62 -15.50
CA PRO A 151 -10.96 6.01 -14.42
C PRO A 151 -10.34 5.93 -13.02
N GLY A 152 -9.25 5.18 -12.82
CA GLY A 152 -8.70 4.87 -11.51
C GLY A 152 -9.56 3.86 -10.73
N MET A 153 -9.90 4.20 -9.48
CA MET A 153 -10.69 3.35 -8.58
C MET A 153 -12.06 2.94 -9.13
N PRO A 154 -12.61 1.80 -8.69
CA PRO A 154 -13.98 1.40 -9.00
C PRO A 154 -14.99 2.50 -8.62
N ARG A 155 -15.99 2.71 -9.49
CA ARG A 155 -16.98 3.79 -9.34
C ARG A 155 -17.62 3.84 -7.95
N MET A 156 -17.99 2.70 -7.37
CA MET A 156 -18.58 2.63 -6.04
C MET A 156 -17.63 3.18 -4.96
N LEU A 157 -16.36 2.79 -5.02
CA LEU A 157 -15.36 3.26 -4.05
C LEU A 157 -15.11 4.77 -4.19
N ARG A 158 -15.04 5.29 -5.40
CA ARG A 158 -14.95 6.75 -5.64
C ARG A 158 -16.11 7.52 -5.03
N TRP A 159 -17.31 6.93 -5.05
CA TRP A 159 -18.51 7.54 -4.45
C TRP A 159 -18.45 7.58 -2.92
N ILE A 160 -17.87 6.54 -2.30
CA ILE A 160 -17.76 6.41 -0.84
C ILE A 160 -16.52 7.14 -0.31
N SER A 161 -15.48 7.26 -1.12
CA SER A 161 -14.18 7.80 -0.72
C SER A 161 -14.20 9.17 -0.05
N PRO A 162 -15.08 10.13 -0.41
CA PRO A 162 -15.14 11.42 0.30
C PRO A 162 -15.50 11.32 1.78
N PHE A 163 -16.13 10.23 2.20
CA PHE A 163 -16.56 10.01 3.60
C PHE A 163 -15.56 9.22 4.42
N ILE A 164 -14.64 8.47 3.80
CA ILE A 164 -13.63 7.66 4.51
C ILE A 164 -12.75 8.52 5.43
N PRO A 165 -12.24 9.69 5.02
CA PRO A 165 -11.40 10.53 5.86
C PRO A 165 -12.09 11.03 7.13
N LEU A 166 -13.42 11.12 7.13
CA LEU A 166 -14.19 11.62 8.28
C LEU A 166 -14.07 10.71 9.50
N VAL A 167 -13.74 9.43 9.32
CA VAL A 167 -13.56 8.49 10.43
C VAL A 167 -12.17 8.57 11.05
N ALA A 168 -11.21 9.27 10.45
CA ALA A 168 -9.84 9.32 10.93
C ALA A 168 -9.70 9.96 12.32
N GLY A 169 -10.46 11.03 12.60
CA GLY A 169 -10.50 11.66 13.93
C GLY A 169 -11.15 10.75 14.99
N PRO A 170 -12.43 10.35 14.86
CA PRO A 170 -13.12 9.57 15.86
C PRO A 170 -12.69 8.09 15.94
N LEU A 171 -12.18 7.51 14.86
CA LEU A 171 -11.79 6.10 14.77
C LEU A 171 -10.40 5.94 14.11
N PRO A 172 -9.35 6.50 14.72
CA PRO A 172 -8.03 6.52 14.07
C PRO A 172 -7.43 5.12 13.85
N ILE A 173 -7.68 4.15 14.74
CA ILE A 173 -7.15 2.79 14.59
C ILE A 173 -7.71 2.09 13.34
N PRO A 174 -9.03 2.03 13.09
CA PRO A 174 -9.57 1.57 11.81
C PRO A 174 -9.04 2.34 10.59
N PHE A 175 -8.86 3.65 10.71
CA PHE A 175 -8.29 4.48 9.63
C PHE A 175 -6.87 4.04 9.29
N PHE A 176 -5.95 3.93 10.26
CA PHE A 176 -4.58 3.50 10.00
C PHE A 176 -4.47 2.05 9.50
N PHE A 177 -5.38 1.16 9.84
CA PHE A 177 -5.49 -0.12 9.12
C PHE A 177 -5.94 0.06 7.67
N GLY A 178 -6.78 1.05 7.37
CA GLY A 178 -7.13 1.44 6.01
C GLY A 178 -5.92 1.96 5.24
N VAL A 179 -5.06 2.76 5.88
CA VAL A 179 -3.77 3.23 5.34
C VAL A 179 -2.91 2.02 4.93
N LEU A 180 -2.61 1.11 5.84
CA LEU A 180 -1.84 -0.10 5.52
C LEU A 180 -2.49 -0.97 4.42
N ALA A 181 -3.82 -0.99 4.33
CA ALA A 181 -4.52 -1.72 3.28
C ALA A 181 -4.38 -1.08 1.89
N GLY A 182 -4.07 0.20 1.82
CA GLY A 182 -3.71 0.94 0.60
C GLY A 182 -2.24 0.79 0.26
N GLU A 183 -1.36 1.18 1.16
CA GLU A 183 0.08 1.33 0.92
C GLU A 183 0.84 0.01 0.81
N GLU A 184 0.59 -0.96 1.70
CA GLU A 184 1.30 -2.25 1.67
C GLU A 184 1.21 -2.98 0.32
N PRO A 185 0.02 -3.10 -0.34
CA PRO A 185 -0.07 -3.71 -1.66
C PRO A 185 0.64 -2.93 -2.76
N ILE A 186 0.61 -1.59 -2.70
CA ILE A 186 1.26 -0.74 -3.70
C ILE A 186 2.78 -0.86 -3.56
N ASP A 187 3.30 -0.66 -2.36
CA ASP A 187 4.73 -0.79 -2.04
C ASP A 187 5.28 -2.17 -2.41
N HIS A 188 4.58 -3.25 -2.03
CA HIS A 188 4.96 -4.61 -2.37
C HIS A 188 5.04 -4.82 -3.89
N THR A 189 4.05 -4.31 -4.63
CA THR A 189 3.99 -4.43 -6.09
C THR A 189 5.12 -3.66 -6.75
N GLN A 190 5.35 -2.40 -6.36
CA GLN A 190 6.39 -1.55 -6.92
C GLN A 190 7.80 -2.08 -6.62
N LYS A 191 8.05 -2.52 -5.38
CA LYS A 191 9.32 -3.16 -5.02
C LYS A 191 9.61 -4.41 -5.86
N ASN A 192 8.59 -5.23 -6.16
CA ASN A 192 8.78 -6.41 -6.99
C ASN A 192 9.09 -6.04 -8.44
N VAL A 193 8.41 -5.04 -8.99
CA VAL A 193 8.68 -4.52 -10.35
C VAL A 193 10.10 -3.98 -10.45
N LEU A 194 10.54 -3.14 -9.52
CA LEU A 194 11.89 -2.57 -9.51
C LEU A 194 12.99 -3.64 -9.34
N ARG A 195 12.71 -4.70 -8.57
CA ARG A 195 13.67 -5.82 -8.36
C ARG A 195 13.78 -6.79 -9.53
N GLU A 196 12.82 -6.82 -10.42
CA GLU A 196 12.85 -7.71 -11.60
C GLU A 196 14.01 -7.36 -12.56
N GLY A 197 14.49 -6.10 -12.51
CA GLY A 197 15.61 -5.64 -13.33
C GLY A 197 15.30 -5.55 -14.82
N LYS A 198 14.04 -5.65 -15.22
CA LYS A 198 13.60 -5.39 -16.60
C LYS A 198 13.72 -3.90 -16.87
N ALA A 199 14.17 -3.53 -18.08
CA ALA A 199 14.15 -2.15 -18.53
C ALA A 199 12.70 -1.64 -18.54
N LEU A 200 12.40 -0.72 -17.63
CA LEU A 200 11.13 -0.02 -17.55
C LEU A 200 11.22 1.32 -18.25
N HIS A 201 10.09 1.88 -18.66
CA HIS A 201 10.08 3.27 -19.09
C HIS A 201 10.58 4.18 -17.94
N PRO A 202 11.50 5.14 -18.18
CA PRO A 202 12.11 5.96 -17.12
C PRO A 202 11.11 6.69 -16.23
N ILE A 203 9.97 7.12 -16.77
CA ILE A 203 8.87 7.69 -15.98
C ILE A 203 8.43 6.68 -14.90
N MET A 204 8.16 5.43 -15.30
CA MET A 204 7.72 4.39 -14.34
C MET A 204 8.78 4.11 -13.29
N GLU A 205 10.02 3.90 -13.71
CA GLU A 205 11.13 3.57 -12.82
C GLU A 205 11.33 4.68 -11.78
N ARG A 206 11.40 5.94 -12.26
CA ARG A 206 11.64 7.11 -11.39
C ARG A 206 10.49 7.35 -10.41
N VAL A 207 9.25 7.33 -10.91
CA VAL A 207 8.05 7.50 -10.08
C VAL A 207 7.97 6.42 -9.00
N MET A 208 8.16 5.14 -9.36
CA MET A 208 8.14 4.04 -8.40
C MET A 208 9.29 4.14 -7.39
N ALA A 209 10.49 4.54 -7.82
CA ALA A 209 11.66 4.64 -6.94
C ALA A 209 11.47 5.74 -5.88
N ILE A 210 10.94 6.89 -6.25
CA ILE A 210 10.62 7.97 -5.31
C ILE A 210 9.54 7.52 -4.33
N HIS A 211 8.42 7.01 -4.84
CA HIS A 211 7.31 6.56 -4.01
C HIS A 211 7.76 5.51 -2.99
N VAL A 212 8.41 4.43 -3.42
CA VAL A 212 8.92 3.38 -2.52
C VAL A 212 9.87 3.92 -1.45
N ALA A 213 10.69 4.94 -1.78
CA ALA A 213 11.63 5.51 -0.84
C ALA A 213 10.93 6.27 0.30
N GLU A 214 9.82 6.95 0.00
CA GLU A 214 9.04 7.71 0.98
C GLU A 214 8.02 6.84 1.73
N GLU A 215 7.34 5.91 1.04
CA GLU A 215 6.40 4.95 1.62
C GLU A 215 6.97 4.12 2.78
N ALA A 216 8.25 3.85 2.76
CA ALA A 216 8.89 3.16 3.87
C ALA A 216 8.72 3.88 5.22
N ARG A 217 8.59 5.22 5.21
CA ARG A 217 8.32 6.03 6.40
C ARG A 217 6.84 6.00 6.78
N HIS A 218 5.94 6.14 5.81
CA HIS A 218 4.49 6.15 5.98
C HIS A 218 4.00 4.83 6.58
N ILE A 219 4.37 3.71 5.97
CA ILE A 219 4.07 2.36 6.48
C ILE A 219 4.68 2.17 7.87
N SER A 220 5.90 2.69 8.11
CA SER A 220 6.54 2.62 9.42
C SER A 220 5.72 3.33 10.49
N PHE A 221 5.26 4.54 10.22
CA PHE A 221 4.41 5.31 11.14
C PHE A 221 3.10 4.58 11.44
N ALA A 222 2.39 4.11 10.43
CA ALA A 222 1.14 3.40 10.61
C ALA A 222 1.30 2.13 11.48
N HIS A 223 2.37 1.35 11.27
CA HIS A 223 2.71 0.19 12.08
C HIS A 223 3.00 0.56 13.54
N GLU A 224 3.87 1.55 13.78
CA GLU A 224 4.23 1.98 15.15
C GLU A 224 3.04 2.59 15.88
N TYR A 225 2.23 3.38 15.20
CA TYR A 225 0.99 3.93 15.75
C TYR A 225 0.05 2.82 16.22
N LEU A 226 -0.20 1.83 15.36
CA LEU A 226 -1.08 0.70 15.68
C LEU A 226 -0.49 -0.17 16.79
N ARG A 227 0.82 -0.47 16.75
CA ARG A 227 1.50 -1.26 17.79
C ARG A 227 1.35 -0.62 19.16
N LYS A 228 1.48 0.71 19.25
CA LYS A 228 1.31 1.47 20.50
C LYS A 228 -0.15 1.48 20.99
N ARG A 229 -1.13 1.62 20.10
CA ARG A 229 -2.54 1.85 20.48
C ARG A 229 -3.34 0.58 20.70
N LEU A 230 -3.04 -0.50 19.99
CA LEU A 230 -3.81 -1.75 20.04
C LEU A 230 -3.85 -2.43 21.42
N PRO A 231 -2.76 -2.48 22.21
CA PRO A 231 -2.79 -3.07 23.54
C PRO A 231 -3.78 -2.41 24.51
N ASN A 232 -4.08 -1.12 24.31
CA ASN A 232 -4.95 -0.32 25.19
C ASN A 232 -6.45 -0.50 24.88
N LEU A 233 -6.80 -1.23 23.82
CA LEU A 233 -8.19 -1.47 23.44
C LEU A 233 -8.88 -2.48 24.36
N LYS A 234 -10.17 -2.26 24.61
CA LYS A 234 -11.05 -3.22 25.29
C LYS A 234 -11.15 -4.52 24.48
N ARG A 235 -11.39 -5.65 25.17
CA ARG A 235 -11.53 -6.97 24.50
C ARG A 235 -12.58 -6.97 23.39
N THR A 236 -13.71 -6.29 23.57
CA THR A 236 -14.76 -6.16 22.56
C THR A 236 -14.31 -5.36 21.33
N GLN A 237 -13.60 -4.25 21.53
CA GLN A 237 -13.03 -3.46 20.43
C GLN A 237 -12.01 -4.28 19.63
N ARG A 238 -11.10 -4.97 20.32
CA ARG A 238 -10.12 -5.87 19.68
C ARG A 238 -10.79 -6.99 18.89
N PHE A 239 -11.88 -7.56 19.41
CA PHE A 239 -12.65 -8.59 18.71
C PHE A 239 -13.21 -8.06 17.38
N TRP A 240 -13.93 -6.94 17.39
CA TRP A 240 -14.49 -6.38 16.17
C TRP A 240 -13.41 -5.92 15.20
N LEU A 241 -12.34 -5.32 15.69
CA LEU A 241 -11.20 -4.93 14.87
C LEU A 241 -10.53 -6.13 14.20
N SER A 242 -10.42 -7.26 14.89
CA SER A 242 -9.85 -8.49 14.34
C SER A 242 -10.63 -9.05 13.13
N LEU A 243 -11.91 -8.74 13.03
CA LEU A 243 -12.75 -9.09 11.87
C LEU A 243 -12.72 -8.03 10.79
N TYR A 244 -12.60 -6.75 11.18
CA TYR A 244 -12.49 -5.62 10.26
C TYR A 244 -11.21 -5.67 9.42
N VAL A 245 -10.07 -5.97 10.05
CA VAL A 245 -8.76 -5.94 9.37
C VAL A 245 -8.72 -6.82 8.12
N PRO A 246 -9.01 -8.13 8.13
CA PRO A 246 -8.97 -8.92 6.91
C PRO A 246 -10.00 -8.48 5.87
N LEU A 247 -11.13 -7.90 6.28
CA LEU A 247 -12.12 -7.34 5.36
C LEU A 247 -11.55 -6.13 4.61
N VAL A 248 -11.03 -5.13 5.32
CA VAL A 248 -10.50 -3.91 4.70
C VAL A 248 -9.29 -4.21 3.83
N MET A 249 -8.36 -5.07 4.29
CA MET A 249 -7.23 -5.54 3.49
C MET A 249 -7.68 -6.11 2.15
N ARG A 250 -8.67 -7.00 2.17
CA ARG A 250 -9.16 -7.64 0.94
C ARG A 250 -9.90 -6.69 0.00
N VAL A 251 -10.72 -5.79 0.55
CA VAL A 251 -11.53 -4.85 -0.24
C VAL A 251 -10.65 -3.82 -0.93
N LEU A 252 -9.73 -3.18 -0.20
CA LEU A 252 -8.87 -2.14 -0.74
C LEU A 252 -7.81 -2.73 -1.70
N CYS A 253 -7.18 -3.84 -1.35
CA CYS A 253 -6.27 -4.53 -2.26
C CYS A 253 -6.96 -4.87 -3.60
N LYS A 254 -8.21 -5.36 -3.58
CA LYS A 254 -8.94 -5.61 -4.81
C LYS A 254 -9.15 -4.34 -5.64
N ALA A 255 -9.41 -3.21 -4.99
CA ALA A 255 -9.60 -1.94 -5.68
C ALA A 255 -8.32 -1.43 -6.35
N ILE A 256 -7.16 -1.73 -5.75
CA ILE A 256 -5.84 -1.34 -6.25
C ILE A 256 -5.40 -2.26 -7.40
N VAL A 257 -5.43 -3.57 -7.17
CA VAL A 257 -4.77 -4.51 -8.08
C VAL A 257 -5.62 -4.97 -9.25
N VAL A 258 -6.96 -5.00 -9.10
CA VAL A 258 -7.86 -5.49 -10.16
C VAL A 258 -8.30 -4.34 -11.05
N PRO A 259 -7.96 -4.34 -12.34
CA PRO A 259 -8.39 -3.30 -13.26
C PRO A 259 -9.93 -3.14 -13.31
N PRO A 260 -10.42 -1.92 -13.57
CA PRO A 260 -11.84 -1.63 -13.67
C PRO A 260 -12.49 -2.30 -14.90
N LYS A 261 -13.84 -2.28 -14.95
CA LYS A 261 -14.58 -2.92 -16.04
C LYS A 261 -14.23 -2.35 -17.43
N SER A 262 -13.93 -1.05 -17.52
CA SER A 262 -13.51 -0.40 -18.76
C SER A 262 -12.29 -1.08 -19.38
N PHE A 263 -11.27 -1.37 -18.61
CA PHE A 263 -10.09 -2.10 -19.07
C PHE A 263 -10.40 -3.41 -19.79
N TRP A 264 -11.25 -4.25 -19.18
CA TRP A 264 -11.61 -5.54 -19.75
C TRP A 264 -12.38 -5.42 -21.06
N ASN A 265 -13.19 -4.39 -21.19
CA ASN A 265 -13.98 -4.12 -22.39
C ASN A 265 -13.14 -3.48 -23.49
N GLU A 266 -12.23 -2.56 -23.15
CA GLU A 266 -11.38 -1.84 -24.10
C GLU A 266 -10.43 -2.78 -24.84
N PHE A 267 -9.90 -3.76 -24.12
CA PHE A 267 -8.97 -4.74 -24.69
C PHE A 267 -9.61 -6.10 -25.01
N ASP A 268 -10.93 -6.22 -25.02
CA ASP A 268 -11.66 -7.48 -25.31
C ASP A 268 -11.09 -8.70 -24.59
N ILE A 269 -10.70 -8.53 -23.32
CA ILE A 269 -10.04 -9.58 -22.56
C ILE A 269 -11.06 -10.66 -22.15
N PRO A 270 -10.86 -11.94 -22.48
CA PRO A 270 -11.79 -13.00 -22.16
C PRO A 270 -12.08 -13.11 -20.66
N ARG A 271 -13.34 -13.42 -20.33
CA ARG A 271 -13.76 -13.58 -18.92
C ARG A 271 -13.02 -14.70 -18.18
N SER A 272 -12.59 -15.74 -18.91
CA SER A 272 -11.76 -16.83 -18.37
C SER A 272 -10.42 -16.28 -17.87
N VAL A 273 -9.73 -15.49 -18.68
CA VAL A 273 -8.45 -14.84 -18.36
C VAL A 273 -8.59 -13.99 -17.10
N LYS A 274 -9.61 -13.14 -17.04
CA LYS A 274 -9.88 -12.33 -15.83
C LYS A 274 -10.03 -13.18 -14.56
N LYS A 275 -10.74 -14.31 -14.63
CA LYS A 275 -10.95 -15.19 -13.47
C LYS A 275 -9.65 -15.87 -13.04
N GLU A 276 -8.80 -16.24 -13.98
CA GLU A 276 -7.50 -16.84 -13.71
C GLU A 276 -6.55 -15.84 -13.07
N LEU A 277 -6.40 -14.64 -13.65
CA LEU A 277 -5.45 -13.61 -13.27
C LEU A 277 -5.48 -13.22 -11.79
N PHE A 278 -6.68 -13.07 -11.20
CA PHE A 278 -6.79 -12.47 -9.86
C PHE A 278 -7.46 -13.38 -8.82
N PHE A 279 -7.99 -14.55 -9.23
CA PHE A 279 -8.84 -15.33 -8.32
C PHE A 279 -8.57 -16.83 -8.29
N ARG A 280 -8.05 -17.44 -9.35
CA ARG A 280 -8.01 -18.90 -9.50
C ARG A 280 -6.60 -19.48 -9.56
N SER A 281 -5.65 -18.82 -10.20
CA SER A 281 -4.31 -19.37 -10.29
C SER A 281 -3.64 -19.48 -8.93
N PRO A 282 -2.82 -20.52 -8.70
CA PRO A 282 -2.03 -20.65 -7.47
C PRO A 282 -1.09 -19.46 -7.25
N GLU A 283 -0.46 -18.97 -8.33
CA GLU A 283 0.48 -17.85 -8.32
C GLU A 283 -0.21 -16.55 -7.88
N SER A 284 -1.41 -16.28 -8.41
CA SER A 284 -2.19 -15.10 -8.03
C SER A 284 -2.65 -15.15 -6.57
N ARG A 285 -2.97 -16.34 -6.06
CA ARG A 285 -3.29 -16.53 -4.64
C ARG A 285 -2.06 -16.30 -3.76
N GLN A 286 -0.90 -16.81 -4.18
CA GLN A 286 0.34 -16.60 -3.45
C GLN A 286 0.72 -15.12 -3.42
N TRP A 287 0.67 -14.46 -4.58
CA TRP A 287 0.93 -13.03 -4.70
C TRP A 287 0.04 -12.17 -3.77
N LEU A 288 -1.27 -12.47 -3.69
CA LEU A 288 -2.18 -11.80 -2.75
C LEU A 288 -1.81 -12.07 -1.28
N ARG A 289 -1.34 -13.27 -0.96
CA ARG A 289 -0.91 -13.62 0.41
C ARG A 289 0.36 -12.88 0.80
N ASP A 290 1.30 -12.76 -0.13
CA ASP A 290 2.59 -12.13 0.15
C ASP A 290 2.46 -10.64 0.47
N MET A 291 1.50 -9.93 -0.13
CA MET A 291 1.22 -8.52 0.14
C MET A 291 0.92 -8.18 1.59
N PHE A 292 0.44 -9.13 2.39
CA PHE A 292 -0.03 -8.86 3.76
C PHE A 292 0.81 -9.55 4.84
N GLY A 293 2.04 -9.91 4.53
CA GLY A 293 2.94 -10.53 5.49
C GLY A 293 3.16 -9.69 6.74
N ASP A 294 3.41 -8.41 6.56
CA ASP A 294 3.72 -7.44 7.62
C ASP A 294 2.48 -7.10 8.45
N VAL A 295 1.32 -6.92 7.81
CA VAL A 295 0.05 -6.73 8.54
C VAL A 295 -0.31 -7.96 9.36
N ARG A 296 -0.06 -9.19 8.84
CA ARG A 296 -0.27 -10.40 9.63
C ARG A 296 0.70 -10.48 10.82
N MET A 297 1.94 -10.06 10.66
CA MET A 297 2.91 -9.94 11.75
C MET A 297 2.37 -9.02 12.84
N LEU A 298 1.97 -7.79 12.49
CA LEU A 298 1.36 -6.84 13.42
C LEU A 298 0.14 -7.43 14.14
N CYS A 299 -0.76 -8.10 13.41
CA CYS A 299 -1.94 -8.74 13.99
C CYS A 299 -1.60 -9.88 14.96
N HIS A 300 -0.52 -10.63 14.72
CA HIS A 300 -0.02 -11.64 15.64
C HIS A 300 0.56 -11.02 16.92
N GLU A 301 1.43 -10.03 16.78
CA GLU A 301 2.07 -9.32 17.90
C GLU A 301 1.04 -8.66 18.82
N THR A 302 -0.02 -8.10 18.24
CA THR A 302 -1.03 -7.33 18.98
C THR A 302 -2.26 -8.17 19.40
N GLY A 303 -2.24 -9.48 19.13
CA GLY A 303 -3.30 -10.41 19.56
C GLY A 303 -4.64 -10.25 18.81
N LEU A 304 -4.60 -9.77 17.55
CA LEU A 304 -5.78 -9.71 16.68
C LEU A 304 -6.03 -11.02 15.91
N MET A 305 -5.14 -12.00 16.00
CA MET A 305 -5.24 -13.30 15.30
C MET A 305 -5.98 -14.36 16.12
N ASN A 306 -7.23 -14.07 16.56
CA ASN A 306 -8.09 -15.06 17.18
C ASN A 306 -8.62 -16.09 16.15
N PRO A 307 -9.24 -17.22 16.59
CA PRO A 307 -9.70 -18.28 15.69
C PRO A 307 -10.65 -17.80 14.59
N LEU A 308 -11.58 -16.88 14.91
CA LEU A 308 -12.53 -16.34 13.93
C LEU A 308 -11.82 -15.40 12.92
N ALA A 309 -10.92 -14.56 13.39
CA ALA A 309 -10.08 -13.74 12.51
C ALA A 309 -9.28 -14.62 11.53
N LYS A 310 -8.62 -15.69 12.02
CA LYS A 310 -7.91 -16.65 11.16
C LYS A 310 -8.82 -17.29 10.10
N LEU A 311 -10.07 -17.56 10.45
CA LEU A 311 -11.07 -18.04 9.49
C LEU A 311 -11.36 -16.97 8.43
N MET A 312 -11.56 -15.71 8.82
CA MET A 312 -11.80 -14.60 7.87
C MET A 312 -10.61 -14.39 6.92
N TRP A 313 -9.37 -14.41 7.44
CA TRP A 313 -8.17 -14.34 6.59
C TRP A 313 -8.15 -15.45 5.53
N ARG A 314 -8.54 -16.69 5.89
CA ARG A 314 -8.65 -17.82 4.95
C ARG A 314 -9.78 -17.64 3.93
N LEU A 315 -10.97 -17.23 4.38
CA LEU A 315 -12.12 -16.99 3.51
C LEU A 315 -11.84 -15.90 2.45
N TYR A 316 -11.11 -14.86 2.85
CA TYR A 316 -10.67 -13.79 1.94
C TYR A 316 -9.44 -14.17 1.11
N ARG A 317 -8.85 -15.36 1.31
CA ARG A 317 -7.67 -15.87 0.58
C ARG A 317 -6.44 -14.98 0.67
N ILE A 318 -6.27 -14.33 1.80
CA ILE A 318 -5.12 -13.49 2.16
C ILE A 318 -4.42 -14.02 3.43
N ASP A 319 -4.73 -15.27 3.81
CA ASP A 319 -4.02 -16.00 4.85
C ASP A 319 -2.57 -16.31 4.42
N GLY A 320 -1.75 -16.67 5.37
CA GLY A 320 -0.36 -17.02 5.12
C GLY A 320 0.46 -16.90 6.40
N ARG A 321 1.76 -17.13 6.33
CA ARG A 321 2.60 -16.85 7.47
C ARG A 321 2.79 -15.34 7.66
N PRO A 322 2.97 -14.88 8.90
CA PRO A 322 3.44 -13.52 9.16
C PRO A 322 4.89 -13.34 8.65
N SER A 323 5.26 -12.12 8.29
CA SER A 323 6.65 -11.75 8.08
C SER A 323 7.44 -11.93 9.39
N ARG A 324 8.74 -12.20 9.27
CA ARG A 324 9.66 -12.27 10.43
C ARG A 324 10.16 -10.88 10.83
N TYR A 325 10.22 -9.99 9.85
CA TYR A 325 10.58 -8.58 9.98
C TYR A 325 9.90 -7.80 8.86
N ARG A 326 9.78 -6.49 9.02
CA ARG A 326 9.12 -5.63 8.01
C ARG A 326 9.84 -5.66 6.67
N SER A 327 9.07 -5.59 5.61
CA SER A 327 9.55 -5.66 4.22
C SER A 327 10.36 -6.93 3.91
N GLU A 328 10.04 -8.04 4.60
CA GLU A 328 10.64 -9.34 4.27
C GLU A 328 10.35 -9.66 2.79
N PRO A 329 11.39 -9.87 1.95
CA PRO A 329 11.18 -10.20 0.55
C PRO A 329 10.36 -11.48 0.39
N ALA A 330 9.48 -11.51 -0.63
CA ALA A 330 8.79 -12.72 -1.00
C ALA A 330 9.83 -13.82 -1.31
N ARG A 331 9.68 -15.00 -0.73
CA ARG A 331 10.56 -16.12 -1.03
C ARG A 331 10.34 -16.53 -2.48
N GLN A 332 11.39 -16.50 -3.27
CA GLN A 332 11.38 -17.19 -4.55
C GLN A 332 11.12 -18.66 -4.24
N HIS A 333 9.97 -19.17 -4.62
CA HIS A 333 9.77 -20.60 -4.68
C HIS A 333 10.67 -21.10 -5.81
N VAL A 334 11.79 -21.70 -5.44
CA VAL A 334 12.54 -22.56 -6.35
C VAL A 334 11.54 -23.63 -6.77
N VAL A 335 10.96 -23.46 -7.94
CA VAL A 335 10.26 -24.56 -8.61
C VAL A 335 11.35 -25.58 -8.85
N ALA A 336 11.39 -26.63 -8.03
CA ALA A 336 12.22 -27.78 -8.32
C ALA A 336 11.80 -28.26 -9.71
N ALA A 337 12.69 -28.10 -10.67
CA ALA A 337 12.55 -28.71 -11.96
C ALA A 337 12.42 -30.22 -11.73
N ALA A 338 11.24 -30.77 -11.94
CA ALA A 338 10.97 -32.19 -11.94
C ALA A 338 11.14 -32.71 -13.37
#